data_41bce54bdf0071a3430d14c697295387
#
_entry.id   41bce54bdf0071a3430d14c697295387
#
_cell.length_a   1.000
_cell.length_b   1.000
_cell.length_c   1.000
_cell.angle_alpha   90.00
_cell.angle_beta   90.00
_cell.angle_gamma   90.00
#
_symmetry.space_group_name_H-M   'P 1'
#
loop_
_entity.id
_entity.type
_entity.pdbx_description
1 polymer ?
#
loop_
_entity_poly.entity_id
_entity_poly.type
_entity_poly.pdbx_seq_one_letter_code
_entity_poly.pdbx_strand_id
1 'polypeptide(L)'
;TRFTEKDEKSYSHYLLIEQSMNYLKDSGYGFFLLPSNAFSDEKFSVLANYLKEVGYMQAVIQLPREIFANENSRKSVFVVQKKGDHADQVSEVLFSNAPDFKNLDAMKSFLGEITKWKQENIK
;
A
#
# COMPACT_ATOMS: atom_id res chain seq x y z
N THR A 1 4.22 -21.09 -5.29
CA THR A 1 4.22 -19.77 -4.64
C THR A 1 3.66 -19.86 -3.23
N ARG A 2 3.88 -18.82 -2.44
CA ARG A 2 3.37 -18.73 -1.07
C ARG A 2 1.86 -18.60 -0.99
N PHE A 3 1.23 -18.22 -2.08
CA PHE A 3 -0.17 -17.83 -2.13
C PHE A 3 -1.02 -18.80 -2.94
N THR A 4 -0.58 -20.04 -3.13
CA THR A 4 -1.28 -21.04 -3.93
C THR A 4 -2.16 -21.99 -3.13
N GLU A 5 -2.31 -21.79 -1.81
CA GLU A 5 -3.10 -22.70 -0.99
C GLU A 5 -4.56 -22.28 -0.85
N LYS A 6 -5.33 -23.24 -0.60
CA LYS A 6 -6.75 -23.49 -0.25
C LYS A 6 -7.81 -22.37 -0.21
N ASP A 7 -7.52 -21.12 -0.10
CA ASP A 7 -8.53 -20.06 -0.10
C ASP A 7 -8.29 -19.12 -1.27
N GLU A 8 -8.73 -19.57 -2.42
CA GLU A 8 -8.45 -18.92 -3.70
C GLU A 8 -8.84 -17.45 -3.76
N LYS A 9 -9.92 -17.05 -3.09
CA LYS A 9 -10.39 -15.67 -3.14
C LYS A 9 -9.50 -14.72 -2.35
N SER A 10 -9.07 -15.11 -1.16
CA SER A 10 -8.20 -14.27 -0.32
C SER A 10 -6.79 -14.22 -0.89
N TYR A 11 -6.29 -15.33 -1.39
CA TYR A 11 -4.94 -15.41 -1.90
C TYR A 11 -4.76 -14.86 -3.32
N SER A 12 -5.83 -14.74 -4.10
CA SER A 12 -5.71 -14.20 -5.47
C SER A 12 -5.17 -12.77 -5.48
N HIS A 13 -5.58 -11.93 -4.54
CA HIS A 13 -5.04 -10.57 -4.41
C HIS A 13 -3.55 -10.59 -4.08
N TYR A 14 -3.15 -11.45 -3.17
CA TYR A 14 -1.76 -11.57 -2.72
C TYR A 14 -0.88 -12.14 -3.84
N LEU A 15 -1.41 -13.10 -4.60
CA LEU A 15 -0.71 -13.64 -5.75
C LEU A 15 -0.46 -12.59 -6.82
N LEU A 16 -1.43 -11.71 -7.06
CA LEU A 16 -1.26 -10.60 -8.00
C LEU A 16 -0.18 -9.62 -7.52
N ILE A 17 -0.11 -9.36 -6.23
CA ILE A 17 0.93 -8.52 -5.65
C ILE A 17 2.30 -9.18 -5.83
N GLU A 18 2.42 -10.47 -5.56
CA GLU A 18 3.65 -11.22 -5.77
C GLU A 18 4.12 -11.12 -7.21
N GLN A 19 3.21 -11.36 -8.16
CA GLN A 19 3.53 -11.28 -9.59
C GLN A 19 3.93 -9.85 -9.98
N SER A 20 3.22 -8.86 -9.50
CA SER A 20 3.52 -7.46 -9.78
C SER A 20 4.90 -7.06 -9.25
N MET A 21 5.25 -7.48 -8.04
CA MET A 21 6.57 -7.21 -7.47
C MET A 21 7.69 -7.85 -8.31
N ASN A 22 7.44 -9.04 -8.85
CA ASN A 22 8.42 -9.70 -9.71
C ASN A 22 8.69 -8.95 -11.00
N TYR A 23 7.71 -8.19 -11.50
CA TYR A 23 7.86 -7.40 -12.72
C TYR A 23 8.42 -6.01 -12.49
N LEU A 24 8.46 -5.53 -11.25
CA LEU A 24 9.02 -4.22 -10.95
C LEU A 24 10.52 -4.21 -11.19
N LYS A 25 11.00 -3.08 -11.67
CA LYS A 25 12.44 -2.81 -11.71
C LYS A 25 12.97 -2.64 -10.28
N ASP A 26 14.25 -2.91 -10.08
CA ASP A 26 14.90 -2.63 -8.82
C ASP A 26 14.71 -1.15 -8.46
N SER A 27 14.37 -0.89 -7.21
CA SER A 27 14.02 0.44 -6.68
C SER A 27 12.72 1.03 -7.24
N GLY A 28 11.96 0.28 -8.04
CA GLY A 28 10.65 0.70 -8.56
C GLY A 28 9.57 0.67 -7.49
N TYR A 29 8.52 1.47 -7.69
CA TYR A 29 7.38 1.55 -6.78
C TYR A 29 6.20 0.76 -7.28
N GLY A 30 5.54 0.05 -6.37
CA GLY A 30 4.26 -0.60 -6.63
C GLY A 30 3.16 0.06 -5.80
N PHE A 31 1.99 0.22 -6.41
CA PHE A 31 0.82 0.78 -5.76
C PHE A 31 -0.28 -0.28 -5.79
N PHE A 32 -0.69 -0.75 -4.62
CA PHE A 32 -1.64 -1.85 -4.53
C PHE A 32 -2.89 -1.41 -3.79
N LEU A 33 -4.06 -1.70 -4.37
CA LEU A 33 -5.35 -1.49 -3.73
C LEU A 33 -5.74 -2.75 -2.98
N LEU A 34 -5.89 -2.64 -1.67
CA LEU A 34 -6.28 -3.76 -0.81
C LEU A 34 -7.48 -3.35 0.04
N PRO A 35 -8.35 -4.31 0.41
CA PRO A 35 -9.42 -4.01 1.36
C PRO A 35 -8.85 -3.43 2.65
N SER A 36 -9.50 -2.40 3.17
CA SER A 36 -9.02 -1.75 4.41
C SER A 36 -9.00 -2.69 5.61
N ASN A 37 -9.83 -3.75 5.59
CA ASN A 37 -9.83 -4.76 6.64
C ASN A 37 -8.78 -5.86 6.44
N ALA A 38 -7.94 -5.76 5.42
CA ALA A 38 -6.88 -6.76 5.18
C ALA A 38 -5.94 -6.91 6.38
N PHE A 39 -5.71 -5.83 7.12
CA PHE A 39 -4.86 -5.87 8.31
C PHE A 39 -5.37 -6.81 9.41
N SER A 40 -6.68 -7.06 9.45
CA SER A 40 -7.30 -7.96 10.42
C SER A 40 -7.26 -9.42 9.98
N ASP A 41 -6.86 -9.67 8.74
CA ASP A 41 -6.80 -11.01 8.19
C ASP A 41 -5.50 -11.68 8.64
N GLU A 42 -5.59 -12.89 9.17
CA GLU A 42 -4.43 -13.69 9.56
C GLU A 42 -3.44 -13.88 8.41
N LYS A 43 -3.96 -13.96 7.19
CA LYS A 43 -3.17 -14.12 5.97
C LYS A 43 -2.35 -12.89 5.63
N PHE A 44 -2.72 -11.74 6.19
CA PHE A 44 -1.97 -10.51 5.97
C PHE A 44 -0.52 -10.63 6.48
N SER A 45 -0.30 -11.40 7.52
CA SER A 45 1.07 -11.61 8.03
C SER A 45 1.98 -12.26 6.99
N VAL A 46 1.43 -13.17 6.17
CA VAL A 46 2.18 -13.81 5.07
C VAL A 46 2.56 -12.76 4.02
N LEU A 47 1.62 -11.92 3.64
CA LEU A 47 1.87 -10.83 2.70
C LEU A 47 2.91 -9.84 3.24
N ALA A 48 2.76 -9.44 4.51
CA ALA A 48 3.68 -8.50 5.14
C ALA A 48 5.10 -9.06 5.18
N ASN A 49 5.27 -10.32 5.52
CA ASN A 49 6.58 -10.97 5.54
C ASN A 49 7.18 -11.03 4.12
N TYR A 50 6.38 -11.37 3.13
CA TYR A 50 6.82 -11.38 1.74
C TYR A 50 7.31 -9.99 1.30
N LEU A 51 6.51 -8.95 1.57
CA LEU A 51 6.86 -7.59 1.19
C LEU A 51 8.15 -7.11 1.87
N LYS A 52 8.40 -7.52 3.10
CA LYS A 52 9.65 -7.21 3.80
C LYS A 52 10.86 -7.86 3.16
N GLU A 53 10.68 -9.02 2.55
CA GLU A 53 11.78 -9.70 1.85
C GLU A 53 12.13 -9.03 0.53
N VAL A 54 11.14 -8.55 -0.21
CA VAL A 54 11.35 -8.06 -1.59
C VAL A 54 11.38 -6.55 -1.68
N GLY A 55 11.01 -5.83 -0.64
CA GLY A 55 10.90 -4.38 -0.71
C GLY A 55 10.74 -3.70 0.64
N TYR A 56 10.32 -2.44 0.55
CA TYR A 56 10.08 -1.58 1.71
C TYR A 56 8.68 -0.99 1.62
N MET A 57 7.91 -1.12 2.70
CA MET A 57 6.61 -0.47 2.82
C MET A 57 6.84 1.02 3.05
N GLN A 58 6.39 1.86 2.13
CA GLN A 58 6.64 3.30 2.22
C GLN A 58 5.43 4.06 2.73
N ALA A 59 4.23 3.66 2.32
CA ALA A 59 3.02 4.37 2.72
C ALA A 59 1.80 3.46 2.68
N VAL A 60 0.83 3.78 3.54
CA VAL A 60 -0.51 3.22 3.49
C VAL A 60 -1.49 4.39 3.54
N ILE A 61 -2.31 4.53 2.52
CA ILE A 61 -3.27 5.62 2.41
C ILE A 61 -4.67 5.03 2.34
N GLN A 62 -5.48 5.30 3.34
CA GLN A 62 -6.86 4.87 3.34
C GLN A 62 -7.69 5.82 2.49
N LEU A 63 -8.42 5.27 1.50
CA LEU A 63 -9.24 6.08 0.61
C LEU A 63 -10.52 6.54 1.32
N PRO A 64 -11.13 7.66 0.87
CA PRO A 64 -12.31 8.18 1.53
C PRO A 64 -13.48 7.20 1.45
N ARG A 65 -14.22 7.11 2.55
CA ARG A 65 -15.37 6.20 2.67
C ARG A 65 -16.46 6.51 1.65
N GLU A 66 -16.59 7.77 1.28
CA GLU A 66 -17.66 8.28 0.41
C GLU A 66 -17.62 7.72 -1.01
N ILE A 67 -16.45 7.24 -1.46
CA ILE A 67 -16.35 6.66 -2.81
C ILE A 67 -16.70 5.18 -2.86
N PHE A 68 -17.04 4.58 -1.72
CA PHE A 68 -17.37 3.16 -1.65
C PHE A 68 -18.83 2.97 -1.23
N ALA A 69 -19.45 1.89 -1.73
CA ALA A 69 -20.85 1.59 -1.46
C ALA A 69 -21.13 1.34 0.04
N ASN A 70 -20.15 0.78 0.74
CA ASN A 70 -20.27 0.51 2.18
C ASN A 70 -18.88 0.38 2.78
N GLU A 71 -18.80 0.34 4.11
CA GLU A 71 -17.53 0.23 4.84
C GLU A 71 -16.74 -1.03 4.49
N ASN A 72 -17.44 -2.12 4.20
CA ASN A 72 -16.80 -3.39 3.85
C ASN A 72 -16.11 -3.34 2.48
N SER A 73 -16.52 -2.40 1.63
CA SER A 73 -15.92 -2.21 0.29
C SER A 73 -14.74 -1.25 0.32
N ARG A 74 -14.47 -0.60 1.43
CA ARG A 74 -13.42 0.42 1.54
C ARG A 74 -12.04 -0.17 1.25
N LYS A 75 -11.26 0.58 0.49
CA LYS A 75 -9.91 0.17 0.07
C LYS A 75 -8.85 1.13 0.59
N SER A 76 -7.65 0.61 0.69
CA SER A 76 -6.46 1.40 0.99
C SER A 76 -5.41 1.19 -0.09
N VAL A 77 -4.61 2.21 -0.33
CA VAL A 77 -3.46 2.14 -1.25
C VAL A 77 -2.22 1.82 -0.43
N PHE A 78 -1.54 0.75 -0.80
CA PHE A 78 -0.25 0.36 -0.22
C PHE A 78 0.84 0.74 -1.23
N VAL A 79 1.80 1.53 -0.78
CA VAL A 79 2.94 1.93 -1.59
C VAL A 79 4.16 1.17 -1.12
N VAL A 80 4.75 0.38 -2.01
CA VAL A 80 5.90 -0.47 -1.72
C VAL A 80 6.98 -0.17 -2.74
N GLN A 81 8.22 -0.04 -2.28
CA GLN A 81 9.37 0.11 -3.16
C GLN A 81 10.14 -1.21 -3.19
N LYS A 82 10.42 -1.73 -4.39
CA LYS A 82 11.23 -2.94 -4.53
C LYS A 82 12.68 -2.66 -4.12
N LYS A 83 13.31 -3.62 -3.46
CA LYS A 83 14.72 -3.50 -3.09
C LYS A 83 15.60 -3.29 -4.31
N GLY A 84 16.64 -2.48 -4.14
CA GLY A 84 17.58 -2.14 -5.19
C GLY A 84 18.56 -1.09 -4.67
N ASP A 85 19.50 -0.67 -5.53
CA ASP A 85 20.58 0.23 -5.14
C ASP A 85 20.11 1.61 -4.68
N HIS A 86 18.95 2.06 -5.16
CA HIS A 86 18.39 3.36 -4.82
C HIS A 86 17.15 3.27 -3.93
N ALA A 87 16.91 2.10 -3.33
CA ALA A 87 15.78 1.88 -2.45
C ALA A 87 16.25 1.79 -1.01
N ASP A 88 15.50 2.40 -0.10
CA ASP A 88 15.81 2.37 1.32
C ASP A 88 14.53 2.43 2.13
N GLN A 89 14.56 1.84 3.32
CA GLN A 89 13.42 1.93 4.21
C GLN A 89 13.31 3.36 4.73
N VAL A 90 12.12 3.96 4.56
CA VAL A 90 11.87 5.29 5.12
C VAL A 90 11.90 5.24 6.64
N SER A 91 12.33 6.33 7.27
CA SER A 91 12.38 6.43 8.73
C SER A 91 10.99 6.35 9.34
N GLU A 92 10.00 6.85 8.62
CA GLU A 92 8.62 6.90 9.06
C GLU A 92 7.70 6.52 7.91
N VAL A 93 7.03 5.36 8.03
CA VAL A 93 6.03 4.93 7.06
C VAL A 93 4.83 5.87 7.16
N LEU A 94 4.37 6.38 6.03
CA LEU A 94 3.23 7.28 6.00
C LEU A 94 1.94 6.48 6.18
N PHE A 95 1.18 6.78 7.23
CA PHE A 95 -0.19 6.30 7.41
C PHE A 95 -1.11 7.50 7.36
N SER A 96 -1.98 7.57 6.37
CA SER A 96 -2.83 8.74 6.18
C SER A 96 -4.20 8.33 5.65
N ASN A 97 -5.19 9.21 5.88
CA ASN A 97 -6.52 9.07 5.32
C ASN A 97 -6.69 10.12 4.25
N ALA A 98 -6.96 9.70 3.02
CA ALA A 98 -7.29 10.63 1.95
C ALA A 98 -8.66 11.27 2.24
N PRO A 99 -8.79 12.58 2.07
CA PRO A 99 -10.07 13.27 2.28
C PRO A 99 -11.03 13.03 1.12
N ASP A 100 -12.28 13.44 1.30
CA ASP A 100 -13.26 13.46 0.22
C ASP A 100 -12.69 14.28 -0.95
N PHE A 101 -12.63 13.69 -2.13
CA PHE A 101 -12.06 14.33 -3.32
C PHE A 101 -12.81 15.57 -3.76
N LYS A 102 -14.03 15.76 -3.29
CA LYS A 102 -14.83 16.95 -3.55
C LYS A 102 -14.46 18.14 -2.68
N ASN A 103 -13.77 17.89 -1.57
CA ASN A 103 -13.30 18.93 -0.66
C ASN A 103 -11.91 19.40 -1.08
N LEU A 104 -11.86 20.48 -1.85
CA LEU A 104 -10.61 20.98 -2.42
C LEU A 104 -9.60 21.44 -1.37
N ASP A 105 -10.08 22.10 -0.31
CA ASP A 105 -9.19 22.57 0.75
C ASP A 105 -8.56 21.40 1.53
N ALA A 106 -9.36 20.37 1.82
CA ALA A 106 -8.85 19.17 2.47
C ALA A 106 -7.85 18.43 1.55
N MET A 107 -8.11 18.40 0.25
CA MET A 107 -7.20 17.79 -0.71
C MET A 107 -5.87 18.53 -0.78
N LYS A 108 -5.89 19.85 -0.75
CA LYS A 108 -4.63 20.64 -0.73
C LYS A 108 -3.82 20.36 0.52
N SER A 109 -4.47 20.30 1.68
CA SER A 109 -3.80 19.96 2.95
C SER A 109 -3.20 18.55 2.91
N PHE A 110 -3.96 17.60 2.39
CA PHE A 110 -3.51 16.21 2.25
C PHE A 110 -2.28 16.10 1.34
N LEU A 111 -2.31 16.75 0.18
CA LEU A 111 -1.17 16.74 -0.75
C LEU A 111 0.04 17.44 -0.14
N GLY A 112 -0.17 18.48 0.66
CA GLY A 112 0.88 19.14 1.40
C GLY A 112 1.55 18.24 2.42
N GLU A 113 0.78 17.43 3.14
CA GLU A 113 1.30 16.44 4.09
C GLU A 113 2.14 15.39 3.39
N ILE A 114 1.68 14.88 2.24
CA ILE A 114 2.42 13.90 1.46
C ILE A 114 3.72 14.49 0.95
N THR A 115 3.68 15.70 0.45
CA THR A 115 4.88 16.40 -0.05
C THR A 115 5.91 16.59 1.06
N LYS A 116 5.45 17.01 2.24
CA LYS A 116 6.33 17.18 3.39
C LYS A 116 6.96 15.85 3.81
N TRP A 117 6.15 14.80 3.93
CA TRP A 117 6.65 13.48 4.28
C TRP A 117 7.69 13.01 3.27
N LYS A 118 7.41 13.19 1.99
CA LYS A 118 8.31 12.80 0.91
C LYS A 118 9.65 13.52 1.02
N GLN A 119 9.64 14.83 1.26
CA GLN A 119 10.85 15.62 1.43
C GLN A 119 11.69 15.17 2.63
N GLU A 120 11.03 14.77 3.72
CA GLU A 120 11.69 14.33 4.95
C GLU A 120 12.21 12.90 4.88
N ASN A 121 11.60 12.03 4.08
CA ASN A 121 11.84 10.58 4.12
C ASN A 121 12.43 10.00 2.83
N ILE A 122 12.15 10.58 1.69
CA ILE A 122 12.64 10.09 0.40
C ILE A 122 13.73 11.01 -0.11
N LYS A 123 14.88 10.44 -0.28
CA LYS A 123 16.07 11.17 -0.73
C LYS A 123 16.24 11.09 -2.24
#